data_a9501bcf74cacbb6d9073fb7afed05df
#
_entry.id   a9501bcf74cacbb6d9073fb7afed05df
#
_cell.length_a   1.000
_cell.length_b   1.000
_cell.length_c   1.000
_cell.angle_alpha   90.00
_cell.angle_beta   90.00
_cell.angle_gamma   90.00
#
_symmetry.space_group_name_H-M   'P 1'
#
loop_
_entity.id
_entity.type
_entity.pdbx_description
1 polymer ?
#
loop_
_entity_poly.entity_id
_entity_poly.type
_entity_poly.pdbx_seq_one_letter_code
_entity_poly.pdbx_strand_id
1 'polypeptide(L)'
;MYRTHTCGELRLSDAGKKVTLAGWVQKSRKLGGMTFIDLRDRYGITQLVVEADADHALVETAAGLGREYVIQATGEVVERASKNSKMPTGDIEIRLDGIKVLNKSATPPFTIEEVSDGGEDLRARYRYLDLRRPPLQRALALRHRLAHEVRNYLDSQGFMEIETPYLIKSTPEGARDFVVPSRMNPGTFYALPQSPQTFKQLLMVAGYDRYFQIVRCFRDEDLRADRQPEFTQIDCEMSFVEQEDVLNTFEGMMRTMFRNALGVEIPDPLPRMSWYDAMDNYGSDKPDVRFGMTIKDITAAVKGCGFGVFDSADYVGAIAVPGCAEYTRKQLDELTEWVKRPQVGAKGLVYVKLNPDGSVKSSVDKFYSPEKLHEIAESCGAQNGDLMLVLCGPRRKTQTQLGVLRIEMGNRLGLRDPHVFAPLWVVDFPLLEWSEEDGRFYAMHHPFTAPKPEHEKLFYSDRKEDLEQVCANAYDFVLNGTELGGGSIRIHDAAMQSRMFEVLGISKEDAEYKFGFIINAFKYGAPPHGGLAFGFDRVCALFGGQETIRDYIAFPKNNQGRDVMIDSPSKIDQSQLDELCLASTWKGE
;
A
#
# COMPACT_ATOMS: atom_id res chain seq x y z
N MET A 1 29.26 15.38 25.25
CA MET A 1 28.37 15.31 24.09
C MET A 1 29.20 15.65 22.86
N TYR A 2 29.01 14.96 21.72
CA TYR A 2 29.79 15.23 20.49
C TYR A 2 29.35 16.48 19.72
N ARG A 3 28.17 17.01 19.99
CA ARG A 3 27.62 18.21 19.34
C ARG A 3 26.77 19.03 20.28
N THR A 4 26.76 20.35 20.08
CA THR A 4 25.86 21.28 20.77
C THR A 4 24.56 21.53 19.98
N HIS A 5 24.65 21.47 18.64
CA HIS A 5 23.56 21.72 17.70
C HIS A 5 23.56 20.68 16.60
N THR A 6 22.42 20.51 15.93
CA THR A 6 22.29 19.70 14.69
C THR A 6 22.65 20.52 13.46
N CYS A 7 22.88 19.85 12.32
CA CYS A 7 23.22 20.51 11.06
C CYS A 7 22.01 21.20 10.38
N GLY A 8 20.83 21.15 10.98
CA GLY A 8 19.62 21.73 10.40
C GLY A 8 19.00 22.86 11.21
N GLU A 9 19.44 23.13 12.46
CA GLU A 9 18.71 24.02 13.37
C GLU A 9 19.22 25.46 13.42
N LEU A 10 20.50 25.70 13.08
CA LEU A 10 21.10 27.04 13.18
C LEU A 10 20.53 28.01 12.15
N ARG A 11 20.39 29.27 12.60
CA ARG A 11 19.83 30.37 11.80
C ARG A 11 20.69 31.64 11.98
N LEU A 12 20.39 32.70 11.23
CA LEU A 12 21.09 33.98 11.32
C LEU A 12 21.03 34.58 12.73
N SER A 13 19.98 34.29 13.51
CA SER A 13 19.87 34.70 14.93
C SER A 13 20.91 34.05 15.84
N ASP A 14 21.62 33.05 15.37
CA ASP A 14 22.67 32.34 16.11
C ASP A 14 24.08 32.88 15.79
N ALA A 15 24.18 33.89 14.91
CA ALA A 15 25.46 34.51 14.56
C ALA A 15 26.23 34.98 15.80
N GLY A 16 27.52 34.73 15.82
CA GLY A 16 28.41 35.01 16.95
C GLY A 16 28.49 33.90 18.00
N LYS A 17 27.63 32.86 17.94
CA LYS A 17 27.70 31.74 18.87
C LYS A 17 28.82 30.76 18.49
N LYS A 18 29.55 30.29 19.50
CA LYS A 18 30.43 29.14 19.33
C LYS A 18 29.61 27.85 19.42
N VAL A 19 29.79 26.99 18.42
CA VAL A 19 29.05 25.73 18.29
C VAL A 19 29.98 24.57 17.96
N THR A 20 29.50 23.38 18.29
CA THR A 20 30.10 22.12 17.85
C THR A 20 29.07 21.33 17.08
N LEU A 21 29.38 20.96 15.83
CA LEU A 21 28.57 20.10 14.99
C LEU A 21 29.26 18.75 14.82
N ALA A 22 28.50 17.70 14.58
CA ALA A 22 29.01 16.38 14.20
C ALA A 22 28.10 15.75 13.16
N GLY A 23 28.70 15.17 12.12
CA GLY A 23 27.96 14.59 10.99
C GLY A 23 28.89 14.00 9.94
N TRP A 24 28.33 13.78 8.78
CA TRP A 24 29.00 13.23 7.61
C TRP A 24 29.37 14.34 6.63
N VAL A 25 30.60 14.31 6.11
CA VAL A 25 31.06 15.21 5.05
C VAL A 25 30.37 14.81 3.74
N GLN A 26 29.39 15.60 3.33
CA GLN A 26 28.72 15.36 2.04
C GLN A 26 29.58 15.81 0.87
N LYS A 27 30.20 16.98 0.99
CA LYS A 27 31.02 17.59 -0.06
C LYS A 27 32.11 18.46 0.56
N SER A 28 33.31 18.44 -0.01
CA SER A 28 34.41 19.36 0.30
C SER A 28 34.90 20.03 -0.99
N ARG A 29 35.14 21.34 -0.95
CA ARG A 29 35.55 22.15 -2.09
C ARG A 29 36.62 23.15 -1.68
N LYS A 30 37.66 23.30 -2.51
CA LYS A 30 38.66 24.38 -2.37
C LYS A 30 38.33 25.51 -3.35
N LEU A 31 38.27 26.73 -2.86
CA LEU A 31 38.02 27.92 -3.66
C LEU A 31 38.73 29.12 -3.01
N GLY A 32 39.59 29.83 -3.77
CA GLY A 32 40.24 31.05 -3.29
C GLY A 32 41.16 30.86 -2.06
N GLY A 33 41.74 29.66 -1.87
CA GLY A 33 42.56 29.33 -0.71
C GLY A 33 41.75 28.83 0.51
N MET A 34 40.45 29.00 0.53
CA MET A 34 39.53 28.50 1.55
C MET A 34 39.04 27.10 1.25
N THR A 35 38.67 26.35 2.27
CA THR A 35 38.00 25.05 2.15
C THR A 35 36.58 25.16 2.67
N PHE A 36 35.60 24.84 1.81
CA PHE A 36 34.19 24.77 2.14
C PHE A 36 33.76 23.31 2.28
N ILE A 37 33.09 22.98 3.39
CA ILE A 37 32.65 21.63 3.71
C ILE A 37 31.15 21.67 3.97
N ASP A 38 30.38 20.88 3.23
CA ASP A 38 28.95 20.66 3.52
C ASP A 38 28.87 19.48 4.50
N LEU A 39 28.55 19.78 5.77
CA LEU A 39 28.37 18.78 6.82
C LEU A 39 26.89 18.44 6.95
N ARG A 40 26.56 17.15 6.91
CA ARG A 40 25.19 16.63 6.93
C ARG A 40 24.96 15.76 8.15
N ASP A 41 23.79 15.90 8.75
CA ASP A 41 23.19 14.91 9.64
C ASP A 41 21.73 14.61 9.22
N ARG A 42 20.94 13.93 10.07
CA ARG A 42 19.52 13.66 9.79
C ARG A 42 18.65 14.93 9.69
N TYR A 43 19.08 16.01 10.32
CA TYR A 43 18.28 17.22 10.47
C TYR A 43 18.54 18.24 9.37
N GLY A 44 19.65 18.12 8.65
CA GLY A 44 19.98 19.02 7.56
C GLY A 44 21.45 19.05 7.18
N ILE A 45 21.83 20.14 6.51
CA ILE A 45 23.17 20.39 6.02
C ILE A 45 23.57 21.79 6.48
N THR A 46 24.78 21.94 7.00
CA THR A 46 25.40 23.24 7.32
C THR A 46 26.74 23.36 6.60
N GLN A 47 26.96 24.49 5.96
CA GLN A 47 28.27 24.81 5.38
C GLN A 47 29.24 25.18 6.48
N LEU A 48 30.43 24.58 6.45
CA LEU A 48 31.56 24.92 7.27
C LEU A 48 32.64 25.57 6.39
N VAL A 49 33.40 26.51 6.92
CA VAL A 49 34.49 27.17 6.20
C VAL A 49 35.79 27.17 7.02
N VAL A 50 36.89 26.79 6.36
CA VAL A 50 38.24 26.96 6.86
C VAL A 50 38.87 28.07 6.02
N GLU A 51 39.23 29.17 6.67
CA GLU A 51 39.86 30.33 6.02
C GLU A 51 41.31 30.01 5.58
N ALA A 52 41.81 30.79 4.62
CA ALA A 52 43.13 30.56 4.04
C ALA A 52 44.29 30.81 5.03
N ASP A 53 44.06 31.66 6.00
CA ASP A 53 44.99 32.09 7.06
C ASP A 53 44.78 31.32 8.39
N ALA A 54 43.91 30.32 8.41
CA ALA A 54 43.69 29.47 9.57
C ALA A 54 44.96 28.64 9.90
N ASP A 55 44.97 28.07 11.11
CA ASP A 55 46.08 27.19 11.54
C ASP A 55 46.38 26.10 10.48
N HIS A 56 47.66 25.90 10.18
CA HIS A 56 48.12 24.97 9.12
C HIS A 56 47.60 23.55 9.33
N ALA A 57 47.53 23.05 10.56
CA ALA A 57 47.03 21.71 10.87
C ALA A 57 45.52 21.60 10.59
N LEU A 58 44.76 22.67 10.81
CA LEU A 58 43.33 22.74 10.47
C LEU A 58 43.12 22.72 8.96
N VAL A 59 43.89 23.53 8.21
CA VAL A 59 43.84 23.59 6.73
C VAL A 59 44.22 22.22 6.13
N GLU A 60 45.28 21.58 6.65
CA GLU A 60 45.72 20.26 6.19
C GLU A 60 44.63 19.18 6.46
N THR A 61 44.06 19.19 7.67
CA THR A 61 42.98 18.28 8.04
C THR A 61 41.76 18.46 7.12
N ALA A 62 41.34 19.70 6.91
CA ALA A 62 40.19 20.00 6.02
C ALA A 62 40.44 19.56 4.57
N ALA A 63 41.69 19.74 4.10
CA ALA A 63 42.10 19.32 2.77
C ALA A 63 42.09 17.81 2.55
N GLY A 64 42.29 17.03 3.62
CA GLY A 64 42.29 15.56 3.61
C GLY A 64 40.92 14.92 3.79
N LEU A 65 39.85 15.69 3.96
CA LEU A 65 38.50 15.13 4.16
C LEU A 65 37.95 14.50 2.89
N GLY A 66 37.55 13.23 3.00
CA GLY A 66 36.80 12.50 1.98
C GLY A 66 35.29 12.56 2.18
N ARG A 67 34.54 12.20 1.15
CA ARG A 67 33.08 12.04 1.24
C ARG A 67 32.72 11.02 2.31
N GLU A 68 31.63 11.29 3.03
CA GLU A 68 31.09 10.46 4.11
C GLU A 68 32.04 10.23 5.30
N TYR A 69 33.15 10.96 5.39
CA TYR A 69 33.93 10.98 6.64
C TYR A 69 33.06 11.52 7.78
N VAL A 70 33.13 10.90 8.93
CA VAL A 70 32.44 11.37 10.14
C VAL A 70 33.37 12.33 10.86
N ILE A 71 32.95 13.56 11.03
CA ILE A 71 33.72 14.59 11.70
C ILE A 71 32.96 15.27 12.83
N GLN A 72 33.72 15.79 13.78
CA GLN A 72 33.29 16.80 14.73
C GLN A 72 33.98 18.10 14.35
N ALA A 73 33.22 19.18 14.23
CA ALA A 73 33.71 20.48 13.83
C ALA A 73 33.29 21.55 14.86
N THR A 74 34.24 22.35 15.33
CA THR A 74 33.99 23.47 16.23
C THR A 74 34.25 24.78 15.52
N GLY A 75 33.50 25.82 15.86
CA GLY A 75 33.66 27.14 15.26
C GLY A 75 32.58 28.12 15.64
N GLU A 76 32.62 29.28 15.04
CA GLU A 76 31.69 30.37 15.22
C GLU A 76 30.66 30.42 14.09
N VAL A 77 29.40 30.63 14.44
CA VAL A 77 28.32 30.88 13.43
C VAL A 77 28.50 32.27 12.87
N VAL A 78 28.67 32.37 11.56
CA VAL A 78 28.83 33.65 10.86
C VAL A 78 27.78 33.77 9.75
N GLU A 79 27.42 35.01 9.40
CA GLU A 79 26.58 35.27 8.24
C GLU A 79 27.33 34.91 6.95
N ARG A 80 26.67 34.21 6.07
CA ARG A 80 27.24 33.75 4.82
C ARG A 80 27.36 34.87 3.81
N ALA A 81 28.53 35.05 3.20
CA ALA A 81 28.74 36.07 2.18
C ALA A 81 27.88 35.85 0.92
N SER A 82 27.67 34.58 0.54
CA SER A 82 26.78 34.20 -0.57
C SER A 82 25.67 33.29 -0.04
N LYS A 83 24.49 33.87 0.23
CA LYS A 83 23.33 33.16 0.76
C LYS A 83 22.78 32.11 -0.20
N ASN A 84 22.30 31.01 0.35
CA ASN A 84 21.69 29.91 -0.41
C ASN A 84 20.26 29.63 0.07
N SER A 85 19.28 30.20 -0.62
CA SER A 85 17.84 30.05 -0.29
C SER A 85 17.30 28.62 -0.42
N LYS A 86 18.07 27.68 -1.02
CA LYS A 86 17.68 26.27 -1.15
C LYS A 86 17.95 25.44 0.12
N MET A 87 18.60 26.03 1.13
CA MET A 87 18.92 25.35 2.39
C MET A 87 18.35 26.15 3.57
N PRO A 88 17.72 25.51 4.56
CA PRO A 88 17.22 26.21 5.76
C PRO A 88 18.34 26.94 6.56
N THR A 89 19.58 26.45 6.46
CA THR A 89 20.79 27.03 7.08
C THR A 89 21.58 27.90 6.10
N GLY A 90 21.01 28.23 4.94
CA GLY A 90 21.76 28.86 3.83
C GLY A 90 22.15 30.32 4.05
N ASP A 91 21.66 30.96 5.12
CA ASP A 91 22.06 32.31 5.50
C ASP A 91 23.32 32.36 6.37
N ILE A 92 23.73 31.19 6.90
CA ILE A 92 24.87 31.08 7.81
C ILE A 92 25.90 30.04 7.33
N GLU A 93 27.11 30.17 7.82
CA GLU A 93 28.15 29.17 7.76
C GLU A 93 28.90 29.12 9.09
N ILE A 94 29.66 28.07 9.33
CA ILE A 94 30.48 27.95 10.52
C ILE A 94 31.93 28.20 10.14
N ARG A 95 32.50 29.30 10.65
CA ARG A 95 33.95 29.56 10.57
C ARG A 95 34.66 28.67 11.60
N LEU A 96 35.41 27.69 11.08
CA LEU A 96 35.98 26.64 11.91
C LEU A 96 37.27 27.12 12.63
N ASP A 97 37.35 26.73 13.91
CA ASP A 97 38.58 26.77 14.72
C ASP A 97 39.10 25.37 15.06
N GLY A 98 38.36 24.31 14.76
CA GLY A 98 38.80 22.93 14.97
C GLY A 98 38.01 21.88 14.20
N ILE A 99 38.73 20.85 13.73
CA ILE A 99 38.14 19.64 13.11
C ILE A 99 38.78 18.41 13.75
N LYS A 100 37.91 17.48 14.14
CA LYS A 100 38.34 16.13 14.56
C LYS A 100 37.69 15.09 13.65
N VAL A 101 38.51 14.31 12.95
CA VAL A 101 38.00 13.15 12.21
C VAL A 101 37.69 12.05 13.22
N LEU A 102 36.42 11.71 13.32
CA LEU A 102 35.90 10.65 14.19
C LEU A 102 36.03 9.28 13.53
N ASN A 103 35.76 9.23 12.22
CA ASN A 103 35.95 8.02 11.42
C ASN A 103 36.13 8.36 9.94
N LYS A 104 37.00 7.62 9.26
CA LYS A 104 37.15 7.71 7.80
C LYS A 104 36.13 6.83 7.10
N SER A 105 35.84 7.14 5.85
CA SER A 105 34.96 6.37 4.99
C SER A 105 35.68 5.93 3.72
N ALA A 106 35.37 4.75 3.23
CA ALA A 106 35.62 4.42 1.83
C ALA A 106 34.73 5.27 0.92
N THR A 107 35.09 5.39 -0.36
CA THR A 107 34.23 6.07 -1.35
C THR A 107 32.90 5.31 -1.46
N PRO A 108 31.76 5.98 -1.24
CA PRO A 108 30.46 5.35 -1.40
C PRO A 108 30.25 4.80 -2.81
N PRO A 109 29.57 3.66 -2.98
CA PRO A 109 29.34 3.05 -4.28
C PRO A 109 28.33 3.81 -5.15
N PHE A 110 27.63 4.79 -4.58
CA PHE A 110 26.69 5.69 -5.26
C PHE A 110 26.60 7.03 -4.51
N THR A 111 26.02 8.03 -5.15
CA THR A 111 25.82 9.37 -4.56
C THR A 111 24.70 9.35 -3.52
N ILE A 112 24.98 9.94 -2.33
CA ILE A 112 24.03 10.08 -1.21
C ILE A 112 23.38 11.46 -1.29
N GLU A 113 22.52 11.64 -2.27
CA GLU A 113 21.84 12.90 -2.59
C GLU A 113 20.36 12.66 -2.91
N GLU A 114 19.61 13.71 -3.26
CA GLU A 114 18.20 13.62 -3.64
C GLU A 114 17.99 12.62 -4.78
N VAL A 115 18.79 12.76 -5.84
CA VAL A 115 18.86 11.81 -6.95
C VAL A 115 20.14 11.01 -6.83
N SER A 116 20.06 9.70 -6.94
CA SER A 116 21.21 8.78 -6.86
C SER A 116 21.51 8.20 -8.25
N ASP A 117 22.79 7.96 -8.51
CA ASP A 117 23.31 7.23 -9.67
C ASP A 117 23.35 5.71 -9.43
N GLY A 118 23.00 5.25 -8.22
CA GLY A 118 22.94 3.83 -7.87
C GLY A 118 21.64 3.16 -8.32
N GLY A 119 21.76 2.04 -9.03
CA GLY A 119 20.62 1.16 -9.35
C GLY A 119 20.01 0.52 -8.10
N GLU A 120 18.80 -0.04 -8.25
CA GLU A 120 18.02 -0.60 -7.13
C GLU A 120 18.79 -1.68 -6.37
N ASP A 121 19.42 -2.63 -7.05
CA ASP A 121 20.18 -3.73 -6.44
C ASP A 121 21.38 -3.23 -5.65
N LEU A 122 22.09 -2.23 -6.16
CA LEU A 122 23.25 -1.64 -5.46
C LEU A 122 22.80 -0.91 -4.20
N ARG A 123 21.70 -0.14 -4.29
CA ARG A 123 21.12 0.57 -3.15
C ARG A 123 20.57 -0.42 -2.09
N ALA A 124 19.98 -1.54 -2.52
CA ALA A 124 19.53 -2.59 -1.62
C ALA A 124 20.69 -3.24 -0.86
N ARG A 125 21.82 -3.52 -1.56
CA ARG A 125 23.04 -4.08 -0.94
C ARG A 125 23.66 -3.15 0.10
N TYR A 126 23.66 -1.85 -0.18
CA TYR A 126 24.20 -0.82 0.71
C TYR A 126 23.06 0.01 1.34
N ARG A 127 21.98 -0.65 1.76
CA ARG A 127 20.76 0.01 2.25
C ARG A 127 21.03 1.03 3.37
N TYR A 128 22.00 0.78 4.24
CA TYR A 128 22.42 1.71 5.28
C TYR A 128 23.01 3.03 4.73
N LEU A 129 23.55 3.05 3.50
CA LEU A 129 23.95 4.28 2.81
C LEU A 129 22.76 4.93 2.11
N ASP A 130 21.89 4.13 1.47
CA ASP A 130 20.69 4.62 0.82
C ASP A 130 19.75 5.33 1.82
N LEU A 131 19.64 4.80 3.05
CA LEU A 131 18.89 5.43 4.15
C LEU A 131 19.43 6.79 4.61
N ARG A 132 20.64 7.18 4.23
CA ARG A 132 21.16 8.55 4.45
C ARG A 132 20.61 9.56 3.44
N ARG A 133 20.01 9.11 2.34
CA ARG A 133 19.48 10.00 1.30
C ARG A 133 18.22 10.72 1.79
N PRO A 134 18.05 12.00 1.42
CA PRO A 134 16.90 12.80 1.86
C PRO A 134 15.53 12.17 1.57
N PRO A 135 15.25 11.55 0.39
CA PRO A 135 13.96 10.93 0.12
C PRO A 135 13.60 9.84 1.13
N LEU A 136 14.56 8.97 1.46
CA LEU A 136 14.32 7.86 2.40
C LEU A 136 14.15 8.38 3.83
N GLN A 137 14.91 9.43 4.21
CA GLN A 137 14.75 10.06 5.52
C GLN A 137 13.38 10.70 5.67
N ARG A 138 12.88 11.38 4.62
CA ARG A 138 11.51 11.95 4.61
C ARG A 138 10.44 10.86 4.70
N ALA A 139 10.60 9.76 3.94
CA ALA A 139 9.68 8.64 3.95
C ALA A 139 9.56 8.00 5.35
N LEU A 140 10.68 7.71 6.00
CA LEU A 140 10.68 7.15 7.35
C LEU A 140 10.22 8.16 8.41
N ALA A 141 10.50 9.45 8.24
CA ALA A 141 9.98 10.50 9.13
C ALA A 141 8.45 10.63 9.01
N LEU A 142 7.90 10.53 7.79
CA LEU A 142 6.46 10.50 7.57
C LEU A 142 5.84 9.27 8.25
N ARG A 143 6.41 8.07 8.02
CA ARG A 143 5.97 6.82 8.67
C ARG A 143 5.94 6.97 10.20
N HIS A 144 6.99 7.51 10.78
CA HIS A 144 7.08 7.74 12.22
C HIS A 144 5.95 8.66 12.71
N ARG A 145 5.71 9.80 12.01
CA ARG A 145 4.65 10.74 12.34
C ARG A 145 3.28 10.08 12.25
N LEU A 146 3.00 9.37 11.17
CA LEU A 146 1.73 8.66 10.99
C LEU A 146 1.48 7.63 12.10
N ALA A 147 2.49 6.88 12.53
CA ALA A 147 2.36 5.95 13.66
C ALA A 147 2.01 6.67 14.97
N HIS A 148 2.57 7.87 15.21
CA HIS A 148 2.20 8.69 16.36
C HIS A 148 0.75 9.17 16.29
N GLU A 149 0.31 9.68 15.14
CA GLU A 149 -1.08 10.15 14.96
C GLU A 149 -2.09 9.03 15.20
N VAL A 150 -1.80 7.83 14.69
CA VAL A 150 -2.64 6.64 14.93
C VAL A 150 -2.76 6.34 16.42
N ARG A 151 -1.63 6.26 17.14
CA ARG A 151 -1.62 5.97 18.57
C ARG A 151 -2.37 7.03 19.37
N ASN A 152 -2.10 8.29 19.10
CA ASN A 152 -2.75 9.40 19.80
C ASN A 152 -4.27 9.41 19.58
N TYR A 153 -4.70 9.18 18.33
CA TYR A 153 -6.12 9.12 18.01
C TYR A 153 -6.80 7.93 18.70
N LEU A 154 -6.27 6.73 18.54
CA LEU A 154 -6.87 5.51 19.09
C LEU A 154 -6.90 5.54 20.63
N ASP A 155 -5.84 6.01 21.27
CA ASP A 155 -5.82 6.23 22.73
C ASP A 155 -6.93 7.20 23.16
N SER A 156 -7.12 8.30 22.44
CA SER A 156 -8.19 9.29 22.72
C SER A 156 -9.61 8.72 22.55
N GLN A 157 -9.74 7.63 21.77
CA GLN A 157 -11.00 6.90 21.58
C GLN A 157 -11.15 5.74 22.55
N GLY A 158 -10.24 5.59 23.52
CA GLY A 158 -10.29 4.54 24.54
C GLY A 158 -9.81 3.17 24.06
N PHE A 159 -9.05 3.09 22.98
CA PHE A 159 -8.39 1.86 22.57
C PHE A 159 -7.16 1.57 23.42
N MET A 160 -6.92 0.30 23.70
CA MET A 160 -5.73 -0.18 24.38
C MET A 160 -4.78 -0.86 23.38
N GLU A 161 -3.51 -0.44 23.33
CA GLU A 161 -2.49 -1.12 22.52
C GLU A 161 -2.03 -2.38 23.26
N ILE A 162 -2.33 -3.56 22.68
CA ILE A 162 -2.03 -4.86 23.29
C ILE A 162 -1.25 -5.70 22.30
N GLU A 163 -0.08 -6.19 22.72
CA GLU A 163 0.74 -7.10 21.91
C GLU A 163 0.16 -8.51 21.89
N THR A 164 0.19 -9.14 20.73
CA THR A 164 -0.20 -10.53 20.49
C THR A 164 1.03 -11.37 20.11
N PRO A 165 1.03 -12.69 20.35
CA PRO A 165 2.21 -13.52 20.07
C PRO A 165 2.49 -13.66 18.57
N TYR A 166 3.80 -13.76 18.22
CA TYR A 166 4.26 -14.12 16.89
C TYR A 166 4.45 -15.62 16.69
N LEU A 167 4.71 -16.38 17.75
CA LEU A 167 4.85 -17.83 17.69
C LEU A 167 3.48 -18.46 17.99
N ILE A 168 2.70 -18.72 16.95
CA ILE A 168 1.33 -19.21 17.06
C ILE A 168 1.16 -20.56 16.37
N LYS A 169 -0.01 -21.15 16.48
CA LYS A 169 -0.43 -22.29 15.66
C LYS A 169 -0.77 -21.81 14.25
N SER A 170 -0.43 -22.62 13.23
CA SER A 170 -0.87 -22.37 11.85
C SER A 170 -2.39 -22.24 11.78
N THR A 171 -2.85 -21.14 11.19
CA THR A 171 -4.26 -20.85 10.96
C THR A 171 -4.46 -20.45 9.49
N PRO A 172 -5.37 -21.08 8.75
CA PRO A 172 -5.58 -20.79 7.35
C PRO A 172 -6.30 -19.44 7.20
N GLU A 173 -5.56 -18.41 6.78
CA GLU A 173 -6.07 -17.05 6.51
C GLU A 173 -5.93 -16.63 5.03
N GLY A 174 -5.75 -17.61 4.13
CA GLY A 174 -5.67 -17.37 2.68
C GLY A 174 -4.27 -17.41 2.08
N ALA A 175 -3.22 -16.99 2.80
CA ALA A 175 -1.83 -17.09 2.38
C ALA A 175 -1.15 -18.37 2.94
N ARG A 176 0.06 -18.67 2.47
CA ARG A 176 0.92 -19.67 3.11
C ARG A 176 1.59 -19.06 4.34
N ASP A 177 1.78 -19.91 5.37
CA ASP A 177 2.47 -19.53 6.59
C ASP A 177 3.98 -19.68 6.47
N PHE A 178 4.73 -18.76 7.09
CA PHE A 178 6.10 -19.03 7.48
C PHE A 178 6.11 -19.86 8.75
N VAL A 179 6.84 -20.98 8.75
CA VAL A 179 6.89 -21.91 9.89
C VAL A 179 8.25 -21.88 10.58
N VAL A 180 8.22 -22.00 11.91
CA VAL A 180 9.39 -22.00 12.78
C VAL A 180 9.41 -23.30 13.58
N PRO A 181 10.46 -24.13 13.47
CA PRO A 181 10.52 -25.39 14.20
C PRO A 181 10.69 -25.17 15.72
N SER A 182 10.09 -26.05 16.51
CA SER A 182 10.17 -26.01 17.98
C SER A 182 11.23 -26.99 18.48
N ARG A 183 12.33 -26.50 19.06
CA ARG A 183 13.34 -27.33 19.70
C ARG A 183 12.80 -28.07 20.96
N MET A 184 11.93 -27.38 21.70
CA MET A 184 11.36 -27.95 22.93
C MET A 184 10.30 -29.03 22.68
N ASN A 185 9.70 -29.04 21.49
CA ASN A 185 8.69 -30.01 21.08
C ASN A 185 9.08 -30.55 19.70
N PRO A 186 10.00 -31.53 19.65
CA PRO A 186 10.52 -32.06 18.38
C PRO A 186 9.39 -32.53 17.44
N GLY A 187 9.54 -32.25 16.14
CA GLY A 187 8.55 -32.58 15.12
C GLY A 187 7.33 -31.65 15.07
N THR A 188 7.29 -30.61 15.90
CA THR A 188 6.23 -29.58 15.84
C THR A 188 6.77 -28.22 15.41
N PHE A 189 5.87 -27.37 14.90
CA PHE A 189 6.22 -26.05 14.35
C PHE A 189 5.29 -24.98 14.89
N TYR A 190 5.83 -23.81 15.15
CA TYR A 190 5.09 -22.57 15.21
C TYR A 190 4.90 -22.04 13.80
N ALA A 191 3.84 -21.24 13.61
CA ALA A 191 3.68 -20.39 12.42
C ALA A 191 3.83 -18.91 12.83
N LEU A 192 4.31 -18.09 11.90
CA LEU A 192 4.27 -16.64 12.05
C LEU A 192 2.89 -16.13 11.61
N PRO A 193 2.25 -15.20 12.36
CA PRO A 193 0.88 -14.79 12.12
C PRO A 193 0.70 -14.02 10.81
N GLN A 194 -0.30 -14.39 10.03
CA GLN A 194 -0.72 -13.61 8.85
C GLN A 194 -1.45 -12.33 9.26
N SER A 195 -2.12 -12.36 10.41
CA SER A 195 -2.74 -11.25 11.12
C SER A 195 -3.00 -11.68 12.58
N PRO A 196 -3.28 -10.77 13.52
CA PRO A 196 -3.68 -11.11 14.88
C PRO A 196 -5.18 -11.45 14.99
N GLN A 197 -5.87 -11.84 13.91
CA GLN A 197 -7.33 -12.00 13.82
C GLN A 197 -7.93 -12.81 14.97
N THR A 198 -7.37 -13.97 15.28
CA THR A 198 -7.93 -14.83 16.34
C THR A 198 -7.71 -14.25 17.73
N PHE A 199 -6.57 -13.61 17.95
CA PHE A 199 -6.24 -13.04 19.27
C PHE A 199 -7.05 -11.78 19.57
N LYS A 200 -7.28 -10.91 18.58
CA LYS A 200 -8.12 -9.72 18.81
C LYS A 200 -9.57 -10.08 19.13
N GLN A 201 -10.13 -11.13 18.51
CA GLN A 201 -11.44 -11.65 18.87
C GLN A 201 -11.45 -12.24 20.29
N LEU A 202 -10.40 -12.96 20.70
CA LEU A 202 -10.25 -13.44 22.08
C LEU A 202 -10.15 -12.29 23.08
N LEU A 203 -9.53 -11.16 22.74
CA LEU A 203 -9.50 -9.96 23.56
C LEU A 203 -10.90 -9.36 23.76
N MET A 204 -11.77 -9.42 22.73
CA MET A 204 -13.18 -9.01 22.86
C MET A 204 -13.92 -9.94 23.85
N VAL A 205 -13.74 -11.26 23.73
CA VAL A 205 -14.29 -12.23 24.71
C VAL A 205 -13.73 -11.98 26.12
N ALA A 206 -12.48 -11.54 26.23
CA ALA A 206 -11.83 -11.19 27.49
C ALA A 206 -12.28 -9.84 28.08
N GLY A 207 -13.12 -9.07 27.36
CA GLY A 207 -13.72 -7.82 27.84
C GLY A 207 -12.84 -6.58 27.71
N TYR A 208 -11.90 -6.57 26.77
CA TYR A 208 -11.05 -5.39 26.52
C TYR A 208 -11.72 -4.29 25.67
N ASP A 209 -12.92 -4.49 25.18
CA ASP A 209 -13.78 -3.57 24.45
C ASP A 209 -13.18 -2.94 23.20
N ARG A 210 -12.02 -2.30 23.30
CA ARG A 210 -11.35 -1.60 22.19
C ARG A 210 -9.86 -1.91 22.20
N TYR A 211 -9.44 -2.67 21.22
CA TYR A 211 -8.06 -3.12 21.02
C TYR A 211 -7.47 -2.51 19.76
N PHE A 212 -6.19 -2.16 19.81
CA PHE A 212 -5.39 -1.96 18.60
C PHE A 212 -3.95 -2.46 18.79
N GLN A 213 -3.27 -2.67 17.67
CA GLN A 213 -1.84 -2.94 17.62
C GLN A 213 -1.25 -2.45 16.28
N ILE A 214 -0.08 -1.79 16.31
CA ILE A 214 0.72 -1.60 15.10
C ILE A 214 1.64 -2.81 15.01
N VAL A 215 1.22 -3.82 14.24
CA VAL A 215 1.74 -5.19 14.31
C VAL A 215 2.43 -5.61 13.02
N ARG A 216 3.50 -6.40 13.16
CA ARG A 216 4.13 -7.10 12.03
C ARG A 216 3.33 -8.35 11.68
N CYS A 217 3.01 -8.49 10.39
CA CYS A 217 2.33 -9.63 9.81
C CYS A 217 3.21 -10.30 8.76
N PHE A 218 2.98 -11.60 8.51
CA PHE A 218 3.83 -12.44 7.67
C PHE A 218 2.97 -13.23 6.68
N ARG A 219 3.29 -13.15 5.38
CA ARG A 219 2.59 -13.92 4.34
C ARG A 219 3.58 -14.40 3.29
N ASP A 220 3.61 -15.70 3.06
CA ASP A 220 4.42 -16.31 2.00
C ASP A 220 3.62 -16.32 0.69
N GLU A 221 3.64 -15.17 0.01
CA GLU A 221 2.94 -14.89 -1.24
C GLU A 221 3.89 -14.33 -2.30
N ASP A 222 3.43 -14.29 -3.55
CA ASP A 222 4.16 -13.65 -4.64
C ASP A 222 4.34 -12.15 -4.36
N LEU A 223 5.58 -11.69 -4.48
CA LEU A 223 5.94 -10.31 -4.18
C LEU A 223 5.62 -9.38 -5.35
N ARG A 224 5.17 -8.17 -5.00
CA ARG A 224 4.88 -7.08 -5.92
C ARG A 224 5.43 -5.77 -5.36
N ALA A 225 5.30 -4.67 -6.11
CA ALA A 225 5.74 -3.36 -5.64
C ALA A 225 5.09 -2.91 -4.32
N ASP A 226 3.85 -3.35 -4.08
CA ASP A 226 3.01 -3.05 -2.92
C ASP A 226 2.87 -4.23 -1.93
N ARG A 227 3.68 -5.30 -2.07
CA ARG A 227 3.67 -6.48 -1.20
C ARG A 227 5.06 -6.87 -0.74
N GLN A 228 5.15 -7.22 0.55
CA GLN A 228 6.34 -7.74 1.21
C GLN A 228 5.95 -9.00 2.00
N PRO A 229 6.88 -9.97 2.18
CA PRO A 229 6.59 -11.19 2.94
C PRO A 229 6.39 -10.90 4.43
N GLU A 230 6.92 -9.80 4.91
CA GLU A 230 6.68 -9.22 6.22
C GLU A 230 6.29 -7.74 6.06
N PHE A 231 5.15 -7.36 6.63
CA PHE A 231 4.57 -6.03 6.50
C PHE A 231 3.91 -5.58 7.80
N THR A 232 3.53 -4.32 7.90
CA THR A 232 2.94 -3.77 9.11
C THR A 232 1.47 -3.44 8.89
N GLN A 233 0.63 -3.83 9.86
CA GLN A 233 -0.78 -3.43 9.92
C GLN A 233 -1.03 -2.53 11.14
N ILE A 234 -2.00 -1.61 11.00
CA ILE A 234 -2.73 -1.05 12.11
C ILE A 234 -3.95 -1.95 12.26
N ASP A 235 -3.92 -2.83 13.26
CA ASP A 235 -4.98 -3.81 13.49
C ASP A 235 -5.84 -3.38 14.67
N CYS A 236 -7.17 -3.43 14.51
CA CYS A 236 -8.12 -2.93 15.49
C CYS A 236 -9.33 -3.85 15.62
N GLU A 237 -9.92 -3.90 16.84
CA GLU A 237 -11.19 -4.58 17.11
C GLU A 237 -11.97 -3.86 18.21
N MET A 238 -13.30 -3.86 18.10
CA MET A 238 -14.23 -3.18 19.01
C MET A 238 -15.39 -4.08 19.37
N SER A 239 -15.80 -4.07 20.64
CA SER A 239 -17.00 -4.77 21.14
C SER A 239 -18.22 -3.86 21.15
N PHE A 240 -19.42 -4.47 21.11
CA PHE A 240 -20.72 -3.81 21.19
C PHE A 240 -20.92 -2.73 20.12
N VAL A 241 -20.55 -3.05 18.88
CA VAL A 241 -20.58 -2.13 17.74
C VAL A 241 -21.32 -2.73 16.54
N GLU A 242 -21.89 -1.85 15.73
CA GLU A 242 -22.41 -2.10 14.41
C GLU A 242 -21.45 -1.54 13.34
N GLN A 243 -21.71 -1.79 12.06
CA GLN A 243 -20.87 -1.37 10.95
C GLN A 243 -20.56 0.13 11.02
N GLU A 244 -21.57 1.00 11.16
CA GLU A 244 -21.38 2.45 11.15
C GLU A 244 -20.54 2.96 12.33
N ASP A 245 -20.56 2.30 13.48
CA ASP A 245 -19.71 2.66 14.62
C ASP A 245 -18.23 2.47 14.27
N VAL A 246 -17.92 1.36 13.59
CA VAL A 246 -16.57 1.06 13.11
C VAL A 246 -16.16 2.08 12.04
N LEU A 247 -17.00 2.28 11.00
CA LEU A 247 -16.69 3.23 9.92
C LEU A 247 -16.43 4.63 10.46
N ASN A 248 -17.31 5.16 11.29
CA ASN A 248 -17.19 6.51 11.87
C ASN A 248 -15.92 6.67 12.73
N THR A 249 -15.55 5.64 13.52
CA THR A 249 -14.34 5.66 14.34
C THR A 249 -13.10 5.78 13.44
N PHE A 250 -13.00 5.00 12.39
CA PHE A 250 -11.81 4.98 11.54
C PHE A 250 -11.79 6.10 10.48
N GLU A 251 -12.94 6.66 10.11
CA GLU A 251 -12.99 7.94 9.39
C GLU A 251 -12.35 9.06 10.22
N GLY A 252 -12.65 9.12 11.51
CA GLY A 252 -12.04 10.08 12.42
C GLY A 252 -10.52 9.93 12.49
N MET A 253 -10.02 8.69 12.55
CA MET A 253 -8.58 8.39 12.49
C MET A 253 -7.96 8.91 11.19
N MET A 254 -8.54 8.55 10.06
CA MET A 254 -8.02 8.94 8.75
C MET A 254 -8.05 10.46 8.56
N ARG A 255 -9.14 11.16 8.94
CA ARG A 255 -9.21 12.63 8.90
C ARG A 255 -8.10 13.27 9.74
N THR A 256 -7.86 12.73 10.93
CA THR A 256 -6.79 13.23 11.81
C THR A 256 -5.41 13.05 11.16
N MET A 257 -5.16 11.90 10.56
CA MET A 257 -3.91 11.64 9.86
C MET A 257 -3.73 12.55 8.64
N PHE A 258 -4.76 12.72 7.80
CA PHE A 258 -4.70 13.63 6.64
C PHE A 258 -4.43 15.07 7.05
N ARG A 259 -5.18 15.57 8.04
CA ARG A 259 -5.01 16.93 8.55
C ARG A 259 -3.62 17.16 9.15
N ASN A 260 -3.20 16.31 10.08
CA ASN A 260 -1.98 16.53 10.85
C ASN A 260 -0.69 16.21 10.07
N ALA A 261 -0.71 15.21 9.19
CA ALA A 261 0.47 14.81 8.43
C ALA A 261 0.62 15.55 7.10
N LEU A 262 -0.49 15.85 6.41
CA LEU A 262 -0.49 16.42 5.07
C LEU A 262 -1.10 17.82 4.98
N GLY A 263 -1.83 18.27 5.99
CA GLY A 263 -2.60 19.53 5.94
C GLY A 263 -3.79 19.46 4.97
N VAL A 264 -4.33 18.28 4.72
CA VAL A 264 -5.42 18.03 3.78
C VAL A 264 -6.70 17.69 4.55
N GLU A 265 -7.81 18.30 4.16
CA GLU A 265 -9.14 17.92 4.64
C GLU A 265 -9.78 16.94 3.65
N ILE A 266 -10.38 15.88 4.18
CA ILE A 266 -11.16 14.90 3.42
C ILE A 266 -12.64 14.99 3.77
N PRO A 267 -13.57 14.48 2.92
CA PRO A 267 -15.02 14.56 3.17
C PRO A 267 -15.45 14.01 4.54
N ASP A 268 -16.53 14.58 5.07
CA ASP A 268 -17.18 14.17 6.31
C ASP A 268 -18.72 14.19 6.13
N PRO A 269 -19.41 13.03 6.11
CA PRO A 269 -18.86 11.67 6.09
C PRO A 269 -18.20 11.29 4.75
N LEU A 270 -17.40 10.22 4.75
CA LEU A 270 -16.85 9.67 3.52
C LEU A 270 -17.97 9.00 2.68
N PRO A 271 -17.87 9.01 1.34
CA PRO A 271 -18.80 8.28 0.50
C PRO A 271 -18.82 6.78 0.82
N ARG A 272 -20.02 6.17 0.80
CA ARG A 272 -20.21 4.71 0.81
C ARG A 272 -20.62 4.29 -0.60
N MET A 273 -19.97 3.26 -1.12
CA MET A 273 -20.27 2.66 -2.41
C MET A 273 -20.49 1.16 -2.21
N SER A 274 -21.57 0.60 -2.74
CA SER A 274 -21.75 -0.84 -2.70
C SER A 274 -20.69 -1.54 -3.58
N TRP A 275 -20.32 -2.76 -3.22
CA TRP A 275 -19.44 -3.57 -4.07
C TRP A 275 -19.99 -3.74 -5.49
N TYR A 276 -21.30 -3.86 -5.62
CA TYR A 276 -21.98 -3.98 -6.91
C TYR A 276 -21.79 -2.71 -7.75
N ASP A 277 -22.00 -1.53 -7.17
CA ASP A 277 -21.77 -0.25 -7.85
C ASP A 277 -20.30 -0.05 -8.22
N ALA A 278 -19.38 -0.47 -7.34
CA ALA A 278 -17.96 -0.41 -7.62
C ALA A 278 -17.58 -1.30 -8.81
N MET A 279 -18.08 -2.52 -8.84
CA MET A 279 -17.86 -3.44 -9.98
C MET A 279 -18.55 -2.98 -11.25
N ASP A 280 -19.78 -2.52 -11.18
CA ASP A 280 -20.56 -2.13 -12.36
C ASP A 280 -20.03 -0.83 -12.99
N ASN A 281 -19.62 0.15 -12.20
CA ASN A 281 -19.15 1.45 -12.71
C ASN A 281 -17.63 1.55 -12.90
N TYR A 282 -16.83 0.77 -12.16
CA TYR A 282 -15.37 0.90 -12.16
C TYR A 282 -14.63 -0.40 -12.47
N GLY A 283 -15.33 -1.55 -12.47
CA GLY A 283 -14.75 -2.87 -12.72
C GLY A 283 -13.75 -3.32 -11.65
N SER A 284 -13.87 -2.79 -10.45
CA SER A 284 -12.96 -3.06 -9.34
C SER A 284 -13.64 -2.82 -8.00
N ASP A 285 -13.37 -3.67 -7.02
CA ASP A 285 -13.75 -3.52 -5.61
C ASP A 285 -12.97 -2.39 -4.88
N LYS A 286 -11.97 -1.82 -5.53
CA LYS A 286 -11.16 -0.68 -5.06
C LYS A 286 -11.09 0.40 -6.14
N PRO A 287 -12.21 1.13 -6.38
CA PRO A 287 -12.30 2.09 -7.47
C PRO A 287 -11.42 3.34 -7.24
N ASP A 288 -10.78 3.81 -8.30
CA ASP A 288 -10.18 5.14 -8.32
C ASP A 288 -11.24 6.14 -8.80
N VAL A 289 -11.77 6.93 -7.88
CA VAL A 289 -12.85 7.88 -8.16
C VAL A 289 -12.37 9.31 -8.41
N ARG A 290 -11.05 9.53 -8.57
CA ARG A 290 -10.49 10.86 -8.90
C ARG A 290 -10.90 11.38 -10.27
N PHE A 291 -11.34 10.49 -11.15
CA PHE A 291 -11.75 10.83 -12.52
C PHE A 291 -12.97 10.01 -12.97
N GLY A 292 -13.66 10.49 -13.99
CA GLY A 292 -14.85 9.86 -14.59
C GLY A 292 -14.54 8.56 -15.36
N MET A 293 -15.01 8.46 -16.60
CA MET A 293 -14.90 7.27 -17.48
C MET A 293 -15.55 6.01 -16.86
N THR A 294 -16.71 6.16 -16.21
CA THR A 294 -17.43 5.00 -15.66
C THR A 294 -17.83 4.02 -16.74
N ILE A 295 -17.80 2.74 -16.40
CA ILE A 295 -18.25 1.66 -17.29
C ILE A 295 -19.77 1.78 -17.49
N LYS A 296 -20.20 1.57 -18.72
CA LYS A 296 -21.62 1.52 -19.09
C LYS A 296 -21.95 0.17 -19.75
N ASP A 297 -23.02 -0.45 -19.27
CA ASP A 297 -23.58 -1.65 -19.90
C ASP A 297 -24.35 -1.24 -21.16
N ILE A 298 -23.82 -1.63 -22.31
CA ILE A 298 -24.44 -1.35 -23.61
C ILE A 298 -25.00 -2.61 -24.28
N THR A 299 -25.05 -3.72 -23.53
CA THR A 299 -25.45 -5.04 -24.06
C THR A 299 -26.75 -4.98 -24.83
N ALA A 300 -27.79 -4.36 -24.25
CA ALA A 300 -29.11 -4.26 -24.90
C ALA A 300 -29.09 -3.37 -26.16
N ALA A 301 -28.21 -2.36 -26.20
CA ALA A 301 -28.13 -1.41 -27.31
C ALA A 301 -27.42 -1.98 -28.55
N VAL A 302 -26.56 -2.98 -28.38
CA VAL A 302 -25.67 -3.51 -29.43
C VAL A 302 -26.06 -4.91 -29.93
N LYS A 303 -26.84 -5.68 -29.17
CA LYS A 303 -27.30 -7.02 -29.60
C LYS A 303 -28.33 -6.97 -30.73
N GLY A 304 -28.32 -7.99 -31.60
CA GLY A 304 -29.25 -8.12 -32.70
C GLY A 304 -28.92 -7.29 -33.94
N CYS A 305 -27.76 -6.66 -33.99
CA CYS A 305 -27.30 -5.85 -35.12
C CYS A 305 -26.42 -6.63 -36.13
N GLY A 306 -26.22 -7.95 -35.93
CA GLY A 306 -25.49 -8.82 -36.84
C GLY A 306 -24.00 -8.88 -36.64
N PHE A 307 -23.47 -8.25 -35.59
CA PHE A 307 -22.09 -8.44 -35.17
C PHE A 307 -21.97 -9.61 -34.19
N GLY A 308 -21.71 -10.80 -34.72
CA GLY A 308 -21.77 -12.07 -33.98
C GLY A 308 -20.96 -12.08 -32.67
N VAL A 309 -19.90 -11.28 -32.55
CA VAL A 309 -19.11 -11.17 -31.31
C VAL A 309 -19.95 -10.54 -30.18
N PHE A 310 -20.72 -9.51 -30.46
CA PHE A 310 -21.59 -8.88 -29.46
C PHE A 310 -22.88 -9.66 -29.27
N ASP A 311 -23.44 -10.22 -30.36
CA ASP A 311 -24.69 -10.99 -30.32
C ASP A 311 -24.56 -12.24 -29.41
N SER A 312 -23.39 -12.88 -29.40
CA SER A 312 -23.08 -14.06 -28.58
C SER A 312 -22.54 -13.76 -27.18
N ALA A 313 -22.18 -12.51 -26.88
CA ALA A 313 -21.59 -12.15 -25.57
C ALA A 313 -22.66 -12.11 -24.48
N ASP A 314 -22.32 -12.53 -23.28
CA ASP A 314 -23.12 -12.35 -22.08
C ASP A 314 -23.27 -10.86 -21.74
N TYR A 315 -22.17 -10.14 -21.82
CA TYR A 315 -22.05 -8.73 -21.45
C TYR A 315 -21.21 -7.95 -22.46
N VAL A 316 -21.65 -6.74 -22.80
CA VAL A 316 -20.91 -5.76 -23.59
C VAL A 316 -20.84 -4.46 -22.80
N GLY A 317 -19.65 -4.07 -22.41
CA GLY A 317 -19.42 -2.85 -21.64
C GLY A 317 -18.53 -1.85 -22.38
N ALA A 318 -18.71 -0.57 -22.08
CA ALA A 318 -17.96 0.52 -22.70
C ALA A 318 -17.49 1.55 -21.68
N ILE A 319 -16.42 2.25 -22.02
CA ILE A 319 -15.98 3.49 -21.36
C ILE A 319 -15.84 4.60 -22.40
N ALA A 320 -16.22 5.83 -22.03
CA ALA A 320 -16.01 7.03 -22.84
C ALA A 320 -14.73 7.74 -22.37
N VAL A 321 -13.76 7.90 -23.26
CA VAL A 321 -12.46 8.49 -22.98
C VAL A 321 -12.41 9.91 -23.56
N PRO A 322 -12.36 10.96 -22.70
CA PRO A 322 -12.47 12.33 -23.16
C PRO A 322 -11.29 12.76 -24.04
N GLY A 323 -11.59 13.51 -25.12
CA GLY A 323 -10.60 14.15 -25.97
C GLY A 323 -9.73 13.20 -26.82
N CYS A 324 -10.06 11.92 -26.92
CA CYS A 324 -9.23 10.91 -27.58
C CYS A 324 -9.72 10.48 -28.96
N ALA A 325 -10.69 11.20 -29.57
CA ALA A 325 -11.14 10.90 -30.94
C ALA A 325 -10.01 10.97 -31.97
N GLU A 326 -8.99 11.79 -31.73
CA GLU A 326 -7.85 11.95 -32.64
C GLU A 326 -6.80 10.83 -32.56
N TYR A 327 -6.99 9.80 -31.69
CA TYR A 327 -6.07 8.68 -31.65
C TYR A 327 -5.85 8.09 -33.03
N THR A 328 -4.58 7.98 -33.41
CA THR A 328 -4.18 7.41 -34.69
C THR A 328 -4.47 5.90 -34.72
N ARG A 329 -4.51 5.33 -35.93
CA ARG A 329 -4.66 3.88 -36.08
C ARG A 329 -3.59 3.12 -35.31
N LYS A 330 -2.33 3.59 -35.35
CA LYS A 330 -1.23 2.98 -34.62
C LYS A 330 -1.49 2.94 -33.11
N GLN A 331 -1.96 4.03 -32.50
CA GLN A 331 -2.30 4.08 -31.07
C GLN A 331 -3.44 3.14 -30.71
N LEU A 332 -4.46 3.01 -31.60
CA LEU A 332 -5.57 2.06 -31.39
C LEU A 332 -5.13 0.59 -31.54
N ASP A 333 -4.24 0.31 -32.49
CA ASP A 333 -3.63 -1.01 -32.64
C ASP A 333 -2.75 -1.37 -31.43
N GLU A 334 -1.94 -0.45 -30.94
CA GLU A 334 -1.15 -0.61 -29.71
C GLU A 334 -2.05 -0.87 -28.49
N LEU A 335 -3.17 -0.15 -28.37
CA LEU A 335 -4.12 -0.35 -27.27
C LEU A 335 -4.85 -1.70 -27.39
N THR A 336 -5.15 -2.13 -28.61
CA THR A 336 -5.73 -3.46 -28.89
C THR A 336 -4.77 -4.58 -28.48
N GLU A 337 -3.48 -4.45 -28.78
CA GLU A 337 -2.49 -5.44 -28.32
C GLU A 337 -2.26 -5.35 -26.80
N TRP A 338 -2.37 -4.17 -26.21
CA TRP A 338 -2.26 -4.00 -24.76
C TRP A 338 -3.35 -4.74 -24.00
N VAL A 339 -4.63 -4.66 -24.44
CA VAL A 339 -5.75 -5.36 -23.77
C VAL A 339 -5.67 -6.89 -23.93
N LYS A 340 -4.96 -7.40 -24.94
CA LYS A 340 -4.76 -8.85 -25.14
C LYS A 340 -3.69 -9.45 -24.24
N ARG A 341 -2.85 -8.63 -23.59
CA ARG A 341 -1.81 -9.13 -22.67
C ARG A 341 -2.42 -10.00 -21.58
N PRO A 342 -1.71 -11.03 -21.09
CA PRO A 342 -2.21 -11.96 -20.08
C PRO A 342 -2.76 -11.25 -18.82
N GLN A 343 -2.19 -10.11 -18.45
CA GLN A 343 -2.58 -9.31 -17.29
C GLN A 343 -3.97 -8.68 -17.44
N VAL A 344 -4.44 -8.44 -18.66
CA VAL A 344 -5.80 -7.95 -18.96
C VAL A 344 -6.66 -9.08 -19.48
N GLY A 345 -6.16 -9.84 -20.46
CA GLY A 345 -6.76 -11.07 -20.98
C GLY A 345 -8.04 -10.86 -21.81
N ALA A 346 -8.21 -9.67 -22.41
CA ALA A 346 -9.30 -9.44 -23.36
C ALA A 346 -9.01 -10.07 -24.72
N LYS A 347 -10.05 -10.51 -25.44
CA LYS A 347 -9.89 -11.15 -26.76
C LYS A 347 -9.64 -10.13 -27.88
N GLY A 348 -10.05 -8.88 -27.69
CA GLY A 348 -9.92 -7.79 -28.64
C GLY A 348 -10.50 -6.51 -28.08
N LEU A 349 -10.44 -5.43 -28.83
CA LEU A 349 -10.96 -4.11 -28.49
C LEU A 349 -11.77 -3.56 -29.66
N VAL A 350 -12.98 -3.14 -29.40
CA VAL A 350 -13.79 -2.35 -30.34
C VAL A 350 -13.71 -0.89 -29.92
N TYR A 351 -13.61 0.02 -30.89
CA TYR A 351 -13.62 1.44 -30.64
C TYR A 351 -14.63 2.19 -31.51
N VAL A 352 -15.14 3.29 -30.98
CA VAL A 352 -15.96 4.28 -31.70
C VAL A 352 -15.37 5.66 -31.43
N LYS A 353 -15.02 6.37 -32.49
CA LYS A 353 -14.52 7.75 -32.48
C LYS A 353 -15.67 8.70 -32.78
N LEU A 354 -15.95 9.62 -31.88
CA LEU A 354 -16.83 10.76 -32.12
C LEU A 354 -15.96 11.94 -32.52
N ASN A 355 -15.81 12.17 -33.81
CA ASN A 355 -14.95 13.26 -34.30
C ASN A 355 -15.54 14.63 -33.90
N PRO A 356 -14.70 15.70 -33.79
CA PRO A 356 -15.16 17.04 -33.43
C PRO A 356 -16.21 17.62 -34.38
N ASP A 357 -16.23 17.19 -35.65
CA ASP A 357 -17.21 17.58 -36.67
C ASP A 357 -18.56 16.82 -36.59
N GLY A 358 -18.70 15.93 -35.57
CA GLY A 358 -19.88 15.11 -35.40
C GLY A 358 -19.91 13.82 -36.24
N SER A 359 -18.91 13.59 -37.07
CA SER A 359 -18.78 12.32 -37.79
C SER A 359 -18.32 11.19 -36.87
N VAL A 360 -18.79 9.97 -37.18
CA VAL A 360 -18.47 8.77 -36.36
C VAL A 360 -17.64 7.81 -37.20
N LYS A 361 -16.59 7.23 -36.56
CA LYS A 361 -15.77 6.18 -37.15
C LYS A 361 -15.54 5.06 -36.16
N SER A 362 -15.73 3.81 -36.59
CA SER A 362 -15.61 2.63 -35.71
C SER A 362 -14.87 1.49 -36.39
N SER A 363 -14.37 0.55 -35.58
CA SER A 363 -13.89 -0.76 -36.04
C SER A 363 -15.02 -1.69 -36.47
N VAL A 364 -16.29 -1.34 -36.18
CA VAL A 364 -17.48 -2.13 -36.47
C VAL A 364 -18.53 -1.39 -37.33
N ASP A 365 -18.08 -0.38 -38.07
CA ASP A 365 -18.92 0.44 -38.98
C ASP A 365 -19.67 -0.35 -40.05
N LYS A 366 -19.21 -1.57 -40.37
CA LYS A 366 -19.90 -2.49 -41.28
C LYS A 366 -21.20 -3.07 -40.72
N PHE A 367 -21.38 -3.07 -39.40
CA PHE A 367 -22.51 -3.69 -38.71
C PHE A 367 -23.47 -2.67 -38.11
N TYR A 368 -23.01 -1.44 -37.85
CA TYR A 368 -23.79 -0.39 -37.20
C TYR A 368 -23.76 0.87 -38.06
N SER A 369 -24.95 1.50 -38.25
CA SER A 369 -24.98 2.80 -38.92
C SER A 369 -24.31 3.90 -38.08
N PRO A 370 -23.83 4.99 -38.70
CA PRO A 370 -23.25 6.12 -37.95
C PRO A 370 -24.18 6.68 -36.89
N GLU A 371 -25.49 6.77 -37.18
CA GLU A 371 -26.49 7.27 -36.24
C GLU A 371 -26.63 6.34 -35.02
N LYS A 372 -26.59 5.01 -35.24
CA LYS A 372 -26.66 4.02 -34.16
C LYS A 372 -25.42 4.05 -33.30
N LEU A 373 -24.24 4.17 -33.91
CA LEU A 373 -22.98 4.30 -33.16
C LEU A 373 -22.95 5.58 -32.33
N HIS A 374 -23.48 6.67 -32.85
CA HIS A 374 -23.59 7.95 -32.14
C HIS A 374 -24.53 7.83 -30.93
N GLU A 375 -25.74 7.26 -31.13
CA GLU A 375 -26.70 6.98 -30.05
C GLU A 375 -26.06 6.15 -28.89
N ILE A 376 -25.33 5.07 -29.26
CA ILE A 376 -24.66 4.21 -28.27
C ILE A 376 -23.59 4.99 -27.53
N ALA A 377 -22.76 5.77 -28.23
CA ALA A 377 -21.71 6.55 -27.64
C ALA A 377 -22.26 7.66 -26.70
N GLU A 378 -23.30 8.36 -27.09
CA GLU A 378 -24.00 9.34 -26.25
C GLU A 378 -24.58 8.69 -24.98
N SER A 379 -25.14 7.46 -25.10
CA SER A 379 -25.66 6.72 -23.93
C SER A 379 -24.58 6.37 -22.93
N CYS A 380 -23.31 6.33 -23.37
CA CYS A 380 -22.12 6.18 -22.51
C CYS A 380 -21.61 7.50 -21.94
N GLY A 381 -22.24 8.63 -22.29
CA GLY A 381 -21.81 9.97 -21.90
C GLY A 381 -20.67 10.53 -22.75
N ALA A 382 -20.37 9.91 -23.90
CA ALA A 382 -19.36 10.41 -24.84
C ALA A 382 -19.86 11.64 -25.59
N GLN A 383 -18.98 12.58 -25.86
CA GLN A 383 -19.23 13.82 -26.59
C GLN A 383 -18.36 13.88 -27.87
N ASN A 384 -18.66 14.82 -28.75
CA ASN A 384 -17.80 15.06 -29.91
C ASN A 384 -16.36 15.38 -29.44
N GLY A 385 -15.39 14.69 -30.00
CA GLY A 385 -13.99 14.71 -29.57
C GLY A 385 -13.59 13.50 -28.72
N ASP A 386 -14.52 12.64 -28.27
CA ASP A 386 -14.25 11.52 -27.40
C ASP A 386 -14.05 10.19 -28.17
N LEU A 387 -13.41 9.26 -27.49
CA LEU A 387 -13.20 7.89 -27.94
C LEU A 387 -13.93 6.93 -27.01
N MET A 388 -14.91 6.18 -27.52
CA MET A 388 -15.54 5.09 -26.80
C MET A 388 -14.75 3.80 -27.04
N LEU A 389 -14.41 3.09 -25.97
CA LEU A 389 -13.72 1.78 -25.97
C LEU A 389 -14.64 0.71 -25.42
N VAL A 390 -14.75 -0.42 -26.12
CA VAL A 390 -15.74 -1.48 -25.85
C VAL A 390 -15.06 -2.83 -25.71
N LEU A 391 -15.38 -3.56 -24.64
CA LEU A 391 -15.02 -4.96 -24.43
C LEU A 391 -16.29 -5.81 -24.25
N CYS A 392 -16.19 -7.11 -24.52
CA CYS A 392 -17.31 -8.04 -24.37
C CYS A 392 -16.84 -9.44 -23.93
N GLY A 393 -17.76 -10.16 -23.27
CA GLY A 393 -17.54 -11.52 -22.77
C GLY A 393 -18.36 -11.83 -21.52
N PRO A 394 -17.90 -12.73 -20.62
CA PRO A 394 -18.54 -12.98 -19.33
C PRO A 394 -18.54 -11.72 -18.46
N ARG A 395 -19.69 -11.38 -17.86
CA ARG A 395 -19.93 -10.07 -17.20
C ARG A 395 -18.80 -9.66 -16.25
N ARG A 396 -18.54 -10.39 -15.19
CA ARG A 396 -17.55 -9.99 -14.16
C ARG A 396 -16.14 -9.88 -14.72
N LYS A 397 -15.73 -10.82 -15.55
CA LYS A 397 -14.42 -10.78 -16.20
C LYS A 397 -14.26 -9.55 -17.10
N THR A 398 -15.29 -9.23 -17.88
CA THR A 398 -15.27 -8.08 -18.79
C THR A 398 -15.28 -6.75 -18.02
N GLN A 399 -16.03 -6.66 -16.92
CA GLN A 399 -16.00 -5.50 -16.02
C GLN A 399 -14.59 -5.26 -15.46
N THR A 400 -13.94 -6.32 -14.95
CA THR A 400 -12.56 -6.21 -14.45
C THR A 400 -11.58 -5.77 -15.56
N GLN A 401 -11.71 -6.31 -16.78
CA GLN A 401 -10.89 -5.90 -17.92
C GLN A 401 -11.10 -4.42 -18.30
N LEU A 402 -12.34 -3.95 -18.27
CA LEU A 402 -12.68 -2.53 -18.49
C LEU A 402 -12.14 -1.64 -17.37
N GLY A 403 -12.20 -2.10 -16.14
CA GLY A 403 -11.60 -1.39 -14.99
C GLY A 403 -10.10 -1.19 -15.16
N VAL A 404 -9.38 -2.23 -15.57
CA VAL A 404 -7.94 -2.14 -15.87
C VAL A 404 -7.67 -1.20 -17.05
N LEU A 405 -8.49 -1.27 -18.12
CA LEU A 405 -8.38 -0.37 -19.27
C LEU A 405 -8.68 1.09 -18.87
N ARG A 406 -9.66 1.31 -18.00
CA ARG A 406 -10.00 2.63 -17.45
C ARG A 406 -8.81 3.27 -16.72
N ILE A 407 -8.14 2.49 -15.87
CA ILE A 407 -6.93 2.95 -15.14
C ILE A 407 -5.79 3.27 -16.11
N GLU A 408 -5.56 2.44 -17.12
CA GLU A 408 -4.55 2.69 -18.15
C GLU A 408 -4.83 4.00 -18.90
N MET A 409 -6.09 4.25 -19.29
CA MET A 409 -6.46 5.51 -19.94
C MET A 409 -6.31 6.71 -18.99
N GLY A 410 -6.66 6.54 -17.70
CA GLY A 410 -6.41 7.55 -16.67
C GLY A 410 -4.92 7.91 -16.53
N ASN A 411 -4.03 6.92 -16.60
CA ASN A 411 -2.57 7.13 -16.62
C ASN A 411 -2.11 7.90 -17.86
N ARG A 412 -2.54 7.46 -19.05
CA ARG A 412 -2.17 8.12 -20.33
C ARG A 412 -2.60 9.58 -20.39
N LEU A 413 -3.72 9.90 -19.76
CA LEU A 413 -4.28 11.26 -19.73
C LEU A 413 -3.82 12.09 -18.52
N GLY A 414 -2.99 11.54 -17.64
CA GLY A 414 -2.50 12.24 -16.43
C GLY A 414 -3.59 12.57 -15.40
N LEU A 415 -4.70 11.79 -15.37
CA LEU A 415 -5.84 12.05 -14.50
C LEU A 415 -5.67 11.50 -13.07
N ARG A 416 -4.58 10.77 -12.82
CA ARG A 416 -4.28 10.15 -11.52
C ARG A 416 -3.23 10.96 -10.75
N ASP A 417 -3.54 12.23 -10.45
CA ASP A 417 -2.65 13.07 -9.65
C ASP A 417 -2.44 12.45 -8.25
N PRO A 418 -1.21 12.14 -7.85
CA PRO A 418 -0.92 11.54 -6.54
C PRO A 418 -1.18 12.51 -5.37
N HIS A 419 -1.34 13.81 -5.61
CA HIS A 419 -1.63 14.81 -4.60
C HIS A 419 -3.12 15.08 -4.40
N VAL A 420 -3.98 14.46 -5.21
CA VAL A 420 -5.44 14.46 -5.05
C VAL A 420 -5.86 13.19 -4.33
N PHE A 421 -6.58 13.33 -3.22
CA PHE A 421 -7.03 12.23 -2.38
C PHE A 421 -8.56 12.09 -2.45
N ALA A 422 -9.03 10.92 -2.85
CA ALA A 422 -10.43 10.59 -2.99
C ALA A 422 -10.77 9.29 -2.22
N PRO A 423 -10.82 9.35 -0.87
CA PRO A 423 -11.16 8.21 -0.04
C PRO A 423 -12.65 7.88 -0.09
N LEU A 424 -12.97 6.60 0.00
CA LEU A 424 -14.33 6.09 0.14
C LEU A 424 -14.34 4.76 0.88
N TRP A 425 -15.52 4.35 1.34
CA TRP A 425 -15.78 2.99 1.77
C TRP A 425 -16.45 2.19 0.65
N VAL A 426 -15.98 0.99 0.41
CA VAL A 426 -16.71 -0.02 -0.33
C VAL A 426 -17.36 -0.95 0.68
N VAL A 427 -18.65 -1.19 0.52
CA VAL A 427 -19.49 -1.97 1.44
C VAL A 427 -20.33 -2.98 0.68
N ASP A 428 -21.10 -3.80 1.38
CA ASP A 428 -22.07 -4.75 0.77
C ASP A 428 -21.41 -5.75 -0.17
N PHE A 429 -20.25 -6.25 0.22
CA PHE A 429 -19.57 -7.32 -0.49
C PHE A 429 -20.43 -8.60 -0.50
N PRO A 430 -20.34 -9.46 -1.53
CA PRO A 430 -20.83 -10.82 -1.42
C PRO A 430 -20.20 -11.53 -0.22
N LEU A 431 -21.00 -12.27 0.55
CA LEU A 431 -20.47 -13.06 1.67
C LEU A 431 -19.69 -14.28 1.17
N LEU A 432 -20.18 -14.86 0.08
CA LEU A 432 -19.76 -16.14 -0.47
C LEU A 432 -19.46 -16.01 -1.96
N GLU A 433 -18.47 -16.76 -2.43
CA GLU A 433 -18.14 -16.92 -3.84
C GLU A 433 -18.21 -18.40 -4.22
N TRP A 434 -18.97 -18.70 -5.28
CA TRP A 434 -19.09 -20.07 -5.77
C TRP A 434 -17.93 -20.42 -6.70
N SER A 435 -17.24 -21.53 -6.43
CA SER A 435 -16.26 -22.11 -7.34
C SER A 435 -16.93 -23.19 -8.21
N GLU A 436 -17.00 -22.97 -9.51
CA GLU A 436 -17.47 -23.98 -10.45
C GLU A 436 -16.48 -25.17 -10.55
N GLU A 437 -15.20 -24.93 -10.32
CA GLU A 437 -14.15 -25.95 -10.36
C GLU A 437 -14.26 -26.91 -9.18
N ASP A 438 -14.46 -26.38 -7.98
CA ASP A 438 -14.52 -27.18 -6.74
C ASP A 438 -15.94 -27.57 -6.34
N GLY A 439 -16.97 -27.00 -6.98
CA GLY A 439 -18.39 -27.25 -6.70
C GLY A 439 -18.81 -26.87 -5.28
N ARG A 440 -18.21 -25.82 -4.70
CA ARG A 440 -18.50 -25.35 -3.34
C ARG A 440 -18.36 -23.83 -3.21
N PHE A 441 -18.86 -23.31 -2.11
CA PHE A 441 -18.65 -21.93 -1.70
C PHE A 441 -17.32 -21.70 -1.00
N TYR A 442 -16.76 -20.51 -1.21
CA TYR A 442 -15.67 -19.93 -0.45
C TYR A 442 -16.15 -18.65 0.22
N ALA A 443 -15.63 -18.33 1.40
CA ALA A 443 -15.83 -17.02 1.99
C ALA A 443 -15.04 -15.96 1.20
N MET A 444 -15.69 -14.87 0.82
CA MET A 444 -15.01 -13.82 0.08
C MET A 444 -13.95 -13.10 0.92
N HIS A 445 -14.18 -12.96 2.23
CA HIS A 445 -13.23 -12.34 3.17
C HIS A 445 -12.70 -13.38 4.16
N HIS A 446 -13.50 -13.74 5.17
CA HIS A 446 -13.07 -14.62 6.26
C HIS A 446 -14.25 -15.44 6.78
N PRO A 447 -14.04 -16.70 7.22
CA PRO A 447 -15.12 -17.54 7.78
C PRO A 447 -15.82 -16.99 9.03
N PHE A 448 -15.27 -15.97 9.67
CA PHE A 448 -15.88 -15.29 10.83
C PHE A 448 -16.63 -14.00 10.48
N THR A 449 -16.76 -13.67 9.19
CA THR A 449 -17.53 -12.50 8.72
C THR A 449 -19.02 -12.77 8.83
N ALA A 450 -19.75 -11.88 9.48
CA ALA A 450 -21.21 -11.99 9.60
C ALA A 450 -21.92 -11.63 8.30
N PRO A 451 -23.02 -12.29 7.94
CA PRO A 451 -23.95 -11.80 6.94
C PRO A 451 -24.58 -10.48 7.42
N LYS A 452 -25.07 -9.67 6.48
CA LYS A 452 -25.92 -8.54 6.85
C LYS A 452 -27.21 -9.02 7.54
N PRO A 453 -27.70 -8.30 8.56
CA PRO A 453 -28.89 -8.71 9.30
C PRO A 453 -30.11 -8.93 8.39
N GLU A 454 -30.32 -8.11 7.39
CA GLU A 454 -31.41 -8.22 6.41
C GLU A 454 -31.30 -9.46 5.50
N HIS A 455 -30.11 -10.06 5.37
CA HIS A 455 -29.85 -11.25 4.57
C HIS A 455 -29.76 -12.55 5.40
N GLU A 456 -29.99 -12.50 6.71
CA GLU A 456 -29.90 -13.67 7.59
C GLU A 456 -30.79 -14.83 7.13
N LYS A 457 -32.03 -14.55 6.67
CA LYS A 457 -32.93 -15.57 6.14
C LYS A 457 -32.40 -16.26 4.87
N LEU A 458 -31.72 -15.53 4.00
CA LEU A 458 -31.07 -16.07 2.80
C LEU A 458 -29.87 -16.94 3.19
N PHE A 459 -29.14 -16.54 4.21
CA PHE A 459 -27.97 -17.28 4.71
C PHE A 459 -28.34 -18.66 5.29
N TYR A 460 -29.53 -18.79 5.88
CA TYR A 460 -30.03 -20.09 6.38
C TYR A 460 -30.75 -20.91 5.31
N SER A 461 -30.85 -20.45 4.08
CA SER A 461 -31.39 -21.24 2.97
C SER A 461 -30.40 -22.30 2.50
N ASP A 462 -30.94 -23.44 2.01
CA ASP A 462 -30.12 -24.50 1.37
C ASP A 462 -29.99 -24.32 -0.15
N ARG A 463 -30.61 -23.27 -0.72
CA ARG A 463 -30.56 -22.99 -2.14
C ARG A 463 -29.33 -22.19 -2.48
N LYS A 464 -28.59 -22.64 -3.52
CA LYS A 464 -27.40 -21.94 -4.02
C LYS A 464 -27.72 -20.48 -4.40
N GLU A 465 -28.84 -20.26 -5.10
CA GLU A 465 -29.23 -18.95 -5.61
C GLU A 465 -29.53 -17.95 -4.47
N ASP A 466 -29.98 -18.42 -3.32
CA ASP A 466 -30.22 -17.59 -2.14
C ASP A 466 -28.87 -17.24 -1.47
N LEU A 467 -27.96 -18.21 -1.34
CA LEU A 467 -26.64 -18.02 -0.76
C LEU A 467 -25.77 -17.06 -1.60
N GLU A 468 -25.88 -17.09 -2.93
CA GLU A 468 -25.18 -16.16 -3.83
C GLU A 468 -25.64 -14.70 -3.69
N GLN A 469 -26.81 -14.45 -3.09
CA GLN A 469 -27.35 -13.10 -2.84
C GLN A 469 -27.00 -12.56 -1.46
N VAL A 470 -26.37 -13.35 -0.59
CA VAL A 470 -26.04 -12.92 0.77
C VAL A 470 -24.89 -11.92 0.72
N CYS A 471 -25.14 -10.71 1.24
CA CYS A 471 -24.10 -9.71 1.44
C CYS A 471 -23.44 -9.90 2.81
N ALA A 472 -22.14 -9.70 2.83
CA ALA A 472 -21.32 -9.63 4.03
C ALA A 472 -21.53 -8.30 4.75
N ASN A 473 -21.48 -8.32 6.06
CA ASN A 473 -21.34 -7.11 6.88
C ASN A 473 -19.84 -6.71 6.94
N ALA A 474 -19.28 -6.47 5.75
CA ALA A 474 -17.86 -6.17 5.50
C ALA A 474 -17.69 -4.82 4.80
N TYR A 475 -16.52 -4.24 4.96
CA TYR A 475 -16.20 -2.90 4.50
C TYR A 475 -14.71 -2.75 4.23
N ASP A 476 -14.35 -2.09 3.12
CA ASP A 476 -12.98 -1.76 2.76
C ASP A 476 -12.82 -0.24 2.62
N PHE A 477 -11.77 0.29 3.23
CA PHE A 477 -11.34 1.67 3.04
C PHE A 477 -10.48 1.75 1.78
N VAL A 478 -10.97 2.46 0.79
CA VAL A 478 -10.30 2.63 -0.50
C VAL A 478 -9.82 4.06 -0.66
N LEU A 479 -8.57 4.22 -1.09
CA LEU A 479 -7.97 5.51 -1.43
C LEU A 479 -7.32 5.43 -2.81
N ASN A 480 -7.78 6.24 -3.76
CA ASN A 480 -7.13 6.41 -5.06
C ASN A 480 -6.92 5.09 -5.84
N GLY A 481 -7.87 4.17 -5.76
CA GLY A 481 -7.78 2.89 -6.44
C GLY A 481 -6.99 1.80 -5.68
N THR A 482 -6.69 2.05 -4.41
CA THR A 482 -5.97 1.12 -3.54
C THR A 482 -6.77 0.87 -2.27
N GLU A 483 -6.98 -0.39 -1.93
CA GLU A 483 -7.46 -0.82 -0.63
C GLU A 483 -6.38 -0.56 0.42
N LEU A 484 -6.66 0.34 1.35
CA LEU A 484 -5.77 0.63 2.47
C LEU A 484 -6.03 -0.26 3.68
N GLY A 485 -7.26 -0.68 3.85
CA GLY A 485 -7.65 -1.56 4.94
C GLY A 485 -9.04 -2.08 4.76
N GLY A 486 -9.33 -3.20 5.40
CA GLY A 486 -10.64 -3.84 5.35
C GLY A 486 -10.97 -4.56 6.64
N GLY A 487 -12.24 -4.83 6.81
CA GLY A 487 -12.75 -5.51 7.98
C GLY A 487 -14.22 -5.90 7.87
N SER A 488 -14.76 -6.37 8.97
CA SER A 488 -16.18 -6.78 9.03
C SER A 488 -16.71 -6.75 10.44
N ILE A 489 -18.01 -6.82 10.58
CA ILE A 489 -18.67 -7.31 11.81
C ILE A 489 -18.51 -8.82 11.83
N ARG A 490 -18.19 -9.37 13.00
CA ARG A 490 -17.88 -10.79 13.18
C ARG A 490 -19.10 -11.59 13.59
N ILE A 491 -19.14 -12.86 13.18
CA ILE A 491 -20.05 -13.82 13.76
C ILE A 491 -19.64 -14.02 15.22
N HIS A 492 -20.58 -13.85 16.15
CA HIS A 492 -20.39 -14.10 17.57
C HIS A 492 -21.37 -15.15 18.10
N ASP A 493 -22.36 -15.52 17.31
CA ASP A 493 -23.32 -16.59 17.62
C ASP A 493 -22.80 -17.95 17.13
N ALA A 494 -22.84 -18.94 18.02
CA ALA A 494 -22.30 -20.27 17.74
C ALA A 494 -23.09 -21.04 16.66
N ALA A 495 -24.41 -20.83 16.56
CA ALA A 495 -25.23 -21.51 15.56
C ALA A 495 -24.96 -20.92 14.17
N MET A 496 -24.86 -19.61 14.07
CA MET A 496 -24.49 -18.91 12.83
C MET A 496 -23.08 -19.32 12.38
N GLN A 497 -22.12 -19.43 13.29
CA GLN A 497 -20.76 -19.87 12.97
C GLN A 497 -20.72 -21.32 12.47
N SER A 498 -21.51 -22.19 13.10
CA SER A 498 -21.64 -23.58 12.64
C SER A 498 -22.22 -23.65 11.23
N ARG A 499 -23.26 -22.85 10.94
CA ARG A 499 -23.85 -22.75 9.61
C ARG A 499 -22.85 -22.24 8.57
N MET A 500 -22.02 -21.25 8.91
CA MET A 500 -20.97 -20.77 8.03
C MET A 500 -20.00 -21.88 7.65
N PHE A 501 -19.52 -22.66 8.60
CA PHE A 501 -18.62 -23.78 8.32
C PHE A 501 -19.28 -24.85 7.44
N GLU A 502 -20.55 -25.14 7.68
CA GLU A 502 -21.33 -26.07 6.87
C GLU A 502 -21.42 -25.59 5.41
N VAL A 503 -21.79 -24.34 5.18
CA VAL A 503 -21.88 -23.71 3.83
C VAL A 503 -20.53 -23.74 3.11
N LEU A 504 -19.42 -23.55 3.84
CA LEU A 504 -18.07 -23.61 3.30
C LEU A 504 -17.54 -25.03 3.10
N GLY A 505 -18.31 -26.06 3.48
CA GLY A 505 -17.90 -27.46 3.38
C GLY A 505 -16.77 -27.85 4.35
N ILE A 506 -16.63 -27.11 5.46
CA ILE A 506 -15.64 -27.40 6.52
C ILE A 506 -16.27 -28.38 7.49
N SER A 507 -15.66 -29.59 7.64
CA SER A 507 -16.14 -30.58 8.58
C SER A 507 -16.05 -30.12 10.04
N LYS A 508 -16.83 -30.72 10.93
CA LYS A 508 -16.76 -30.39 12.36
C LYS A 508 -15.38 -30.69 12.94
N GLU A 509 -14.76 -31.77 12.50
CA GLU A 509 -13.41 -32.18 12.89
C GLU A 509 -12.36 -31.15 12.42
N ASP A 510 -12.47 -30.68 11.18
CA ASP A 510 -11.57 -29.66 10.65
C ASP A 510 -11.78 -28.31 11.35
N ALA A 511 -13.03 -27.91 11.59
CA ALA A 511 -13.36 -26.69 12.31
C ALA A 511 -12.80 -26.71 13.75
N GLU A 512 -12.98 -27.85 14.46
CA GLU A 512 -12.41 -28.03 15.80
C GLU A 512 -10.89 -28.04 15.78
N TYR A 513 -10.26 -28.70 14.82
CA TYR A 513 -8.81 -28.73 14.69
C TYR A 513 -8.22 -27.34 14.41
N LYS A 514 -8.80 -26.58 13.49
CA LYS A 514 -8.29 -25.28 13.04
C LYS A 514 -8.68 -24.13 13.97
N PHE A 515 -9.93 -24.12 14.44
CA PHE A 515 -10.56 -23.00 15.13
C PHE A 515 -11.15 -23.36 16.49
N GLY A 516 -10.94 -24.59 16.99
CA GLY A 516 -11.55 -25.10 18.23
C GLY A 516 -11.35 -24.19 19.43
N PHE A 517 -10.18 -23.55 19.54
CA PHE A 517 -9.88 -22.64 20.64
C PHE A 517 -10.77 -21.37 20.63
N ILE A 518 -11.07 -20.79 19.47
CA ILE A 518 -11.93 -19.60 19.37
C ILE A 518 -13.41 -20.00 19.45
N ILE A 519 -13.81 -21.11 18.83
CA ILE A 519 -15.17 -21.66 18.94
C ILE A 519 -15.48 -21.96 20.41
N ASN A 520 -14.52 -22.53 21.15
CA ASN A 520 -14.68 -22.79 22.57
C ASN A 520 -14.77 -21.48 23.39
N ALA A 521 -13.99 -20.47 23.08
CA ALA A 521 -14.05 -19.18 23.76
C ALA A 521 -15.42 -18.52 23.58
N PHE A 522 -16.05 -18.61 22.41
CA PHE A 522 -17.37 -18.04 22.15
C PHE A 522 -18.48 -18.64 23.03
N LYS A 523 -18.32 -19.87 23.53
CA LYS A 523 -19.25 -20.47 24.49
C LYS A 523 -19.33 -19.74 25.83
N TYR A 524 -18.34 -18.90 26.14
CA TYR A 524 -18.27 -18.12 27.37
C TYR A 524 -18.75 -16.68 27.22
N GLY A 525 -19.49 -16.37 26.16
CA GLY A 525 -20.15 -15.09 25.99
C GLY A 525 -19.33 -14.10 25.14
N ALA A 526 -19.16 -14.41 23.87
CA ALA A 526 -18.60 -13.45 22.92
C ALA A 526 -19.56 -12.28 22.72
N PRO A 527 -19.12 -11.01 22.88
CA PRO A 527 -19.95 -9.87 22.56
C PRO A 527 -20.12 -9.71 21.04
N PRO A 528 -21.15 -9.00 20.55
CA PRO A 528 -21.12 -8.46 19.20
C PRO A 528 -19.84 -7.63 19.01
N HIS A 529 -19.08 -7.88 17.97
CA HIS A 529 -17.81 -7.18 17.74
C HIS A 529 -17.48 -7.04 16.26
N GLY A 530 -16.64 -6.08 15.94
CA GLY A 530 -16.16 -5.82 14.62
C GLY A 530 -14.86 -5.03 14.64
N GLY A 531 -14.17 -5.03 13.55
CA GLY A 531 -12.90 -4.33 13.43
C GLY A 531 -12.37 -4.35 12.02
N LEU A 532 -11.17 -3.81 11.87
CA LEU A 532 -10.49 -3.77 10.58
C LEU A 532 -8.97 -3.76 10.78
N ALA A 533 -8.24 -3.91 9.68
CA ALA A 533 -6.82 -3.74 9.66
C ALA A 533 -6.42 -2.84 8.46
N PHE A 534 -5.61 -1.82 8.73
CA PHE A 534 -4.99 -1.02 7.67
C PHE A 534 -3.59 -1.53 7.34
N GLY A 535 -3.27 -1.67 6.07
CA GLY A 535 -1.91 -1.91 5.60
C GLY A 535 -1.06 -0.65 5.80
N PHE A 536 -0.35 -0.56 6.93
CA PHE A 536 0.35 0.67 7.32
C PHE A 536 1.43 1.08 6.31
N ASP A 537 2.10 0.12 5.68
CA ASP A 537 3.10 0.40 4.63
C ASP A 537 2.45 1.08 3.41
N ARG A 538 1.24 0.64 3.00
CA ARG A 538 0.47 1.27 1.91
C ARG A 538 -0.02 2.67 2.30
N VAL A 539 -0.52 2.84 3.52
CA VAL A 539 -0.90 4.16 4.04
C VAL A 539 0.28 5.12 3.93
N CYS A 540 1.46 4.72 4.41
CA CYS A 540 2.65 5.55 4.33
C CYS A 540 3.04 5.91 2.89
N ALA A 541 2.99 4.94 1.97
CA ALA A 541 3.34 5.16 0.57
C ALA A 541 2.39 6.15 -0.12
N LEU A 542 1.08 5.96 0.01
CA LEU A 542 0.08 6.85 -0.60
C LEU A 542 0.10 8.26 0.01
N PHE A 543 0.30 8.39 1.32
CA PHE A 543 0.48 9.69 1.98
C PHE A 543 1.75 10.41 1.51
N GLY A 544 2.77 9.67 1.11
CA GLY A 544 3.98 10.21 0.50
C GLY A 544 3.94 10.36 -1.01
N GLY A 545 2.79 10.13 -1.66
CA GLY A 545 2.60 10.26 -3.11
C GLY A 545 3.29 9.18 -3.94
N GLN A 546 3.51 7.97 -3.36
CA GLN A 546 4.19 6.86 -4.02
C GLN A 546 3.28 5.62 -4.09
N GLU A 547 3.47 4.80 -5.11
CA GLU A 547 2.79 3.50 -5.24
C GLU A 547 3.61 2.35 -4.62
N THR A 548 4.95 2.50 -4.51
CA THR A 548 5.82 1.49 -3.90
C THR A 548 5.95 1.68 -2.39
N ILE A 549 5.81 0.59 -1.64
CA ILE A 549 5.96 0.61 -0.17
C ILE A 549 7.42 0.53 0.30
N ARG A 550 8.38 0.15 -0.59
CA ARG A 550 9.76 -0.18 -0.20
C ARG A 550 10.53 0.98 0.41
N ASP A 551 10.28 2.21 -0.04
CA ASP A 551 10.96 3.39 0.49
C ASP A 551 10.47 3.78 1.89
N TYR A 552 9.30 3.27 2.30
CA TYR A 552 8.72 3.45 3.64
C TYR A 552 9.05 2.31 4.62
N ILE A 553 9.81 1.30 4.17
CA ILE A 553 10.33 0.21 4.99
C ILE A 553 11.85 0.36 5.06
N ALA A 554 12.42 0.40 6.27
CA ALA A 554 13.85 0.62 6.44
C ALA A 554 14.69 -0.43 5.71
N PHE A 555 14.34 -1.71 5.86
CA PHE A 555 15.05 -2.85 5.26
C PHE A 555 14.06 -3.79 4.56
N PRO A 556 13.58 -3.43 3.34
CA PRO A 556 12.65 -4.26 2.57
C PRO A 556 13.37 -5.44 1.90
N LYS A 557 12.62 -6.50 1.62
CA LYS A 557 13.08 -7.56 0.72
C LYS A 557 12.98 -7.11 -0.74
N ASN A 558 13.84 -7.63 -1.60
CA ASN A 558 13.76 -7.45 -3.05
C ASN A 558 12.63 -8.28 -3.68
N ASN A 559 12.46 -8.23 -5.02
CA ASN A 559 11.42 -8.98 -5.74
C ASN A 559 11.54 -10.51 -5.62
N GLN A 560 12.70 -11.02 -5.19
CA GLN A 560 12.95 -12.45 -4.97
C GLN A 560 12.75 -12.86 -3.50
N GLY A 561 12.23 -11.97 -2.65
CA GLY A 561 12.08 -12.22 -1.22
C GLY A 561 13.37 -12.22 -0.41
N ARG A 562 14.46 -11.66 -0.97
CA ARG A 562 15.78 -11.67 -0.33
C ARG A 562 16.12 -10.30 0.26
N ASP A 563 16.76 -10.32 1.41
CA ASP A 563 17.55 -9.20 1.91
C ASP A 563 19.02 -9.41 1.47
N VAL A 564 19.43 -8.67 0.45
CA VAL A 564 20.77 -8.81 -0.16
C VAL A 564 21.87 -8.10 0.65
N MET A 565 21.51 -7.32 1.66
CA MET A 565 22.46 -6.65 2.56
C MET A 565 23.00 -7.62 3.61
N ILE A 566 22.12 -8.44 4.20
CA ILE A 566 22.48 -9.44 5.22
C ILE A 566 22.49 -10.88 4.69
N ASP A 567 22.29 -11.05 3.39
CA ASP A 567 22.19 -12.35 2.69
C ASP A 567 21.14 -13.30 3.30
N SER A 568 19.92 -12.78 3.54
CA SER A 568 18.80 -13.56 4.06
C SER A 568 17.77 -13.85 2.95
N PRO A 569 17.18 -15.07 2.86
CA PRO A 569 17.45 -16.26 3.68
C PRO A 569 18.81 -16.89 3.38
N SER A 570 19.40 -17.53 4.37
CA SER A 570 20.68 -18.22 4.30
C SER A 570 20.58 -19.66 4.79
N LYS A 571 21.59 -20.47 4.50
CA LYS A 571 21.72 -21.82 5.06
C LYS A 571 21.97 -21.74 6.56
N ILE A 572 21.45 -22.70 7.30
CA ILE A 572 21.74 -22.91 8.71
C ILE A 572 22.71 -24.09 8.88
N ASP A 573 23.43 -24.12 9.98
CA ASP A 573 24.41 -25.16 10.26
C ASP A 573 23.76 -26.53 10.49
N GLN A 574 24.47 -27.60 10.13
CA GLN A 574 23.99 -28.97 10.31
C GLN A 574 23.67 -29.28 11.78
N SER A 575 24.48 -28.78 12.71
CA SER A 575 24.23 -28.93 14.15
C SER A 575 22.86 -28.37 14.59
N GLN A 576 22.44 -27.24 14.02
CA GLN A 576 21.11 -26.66 14.30
C GLN A 576 19.99 -27.53 13.71
N LEU A 577 20.19 -28.08 12.50
CA LEU A 577 19.24 -29.02 11.91
C LEU A 577 19.10 -30.28 12.77
N ASP A 578 20.22 -30.83 13.23
CA ASP A 578 20.25 -32.03 14.08
C ASP A 578 19.54 -31.77 15.42
N GLU A 579 19.78 -30.63 16.07
CA GLU A 579 19.08 -30.22 17.30
C GLU A 579 17.58 -30.06 17.12
N LEU A 580 17.15 -29.65 15.93
CA LEU A 580 15.74 -29.49 15.58
C LEU A 580 15.11 -30.78 15.04
N CYS A 581 15.86 -31.85 14.89
CA CYS A 581 15.45 -33.10 14.25
C CYS A 581 14.92 -32.87 12.82
N LEU A 582 15.57 -32.02 12.03
CA LEU A 582 15.21 -31.64 10.66
C LEU A 582 16.24 -32.09 9.65
N ALA A 583 15.79 -32.37 8.43
CA ALA A 583 16.66 -32.62 7.29
C ALA A 583 16.15 -31.87 6.07
N SER A 584 17.06 -31.27 5.28
CA SER A 584 16.70 -30.69 3.98
C SER A 584 16.62 -31.81 2.93
N THR A 585 15.50 -31.92 2.25
CA THR A 585 15.33 -32.82 1.09
C THR A 585 15.67 -32.14 -0.23
N TRP A 586 15.97 -30.83 -0.18
CA TRP A 586 16.36 -30.08 -1.37
C TRP A 586 17.77 -30.50 -1.82
N LYS A 587 17.87 -30.93 -3.08
CA LYS A 587 19.12 -31.51 -3.63
C LYS A 587 20.04 -30.47 -4.28
N GLY A 588 19.58 -29.20 -4.34
CA GLY A 588 20.29 -28.17 -5.10
C GLY A 588 20.18 -28.40 -6.62
N GLU A 589 20.18 -27.34 -7.40
CA GLU A 589 20.57 -27.36 -8.81
C GLU A 589 22.03 -26.98 -8.93
#